data_cd5e77f2dfcecb60b50abf8c7f5ad0af
#
_entry.id   cd5e77f2dfcecb60b50abf8c7f5ad0af
#
_cell.length_a   1.000
_cell.length_b   1.000
_cell.length_c   1.000
_cell.angle_alpha   90.00
_cell.angle_beta   90.00
_cell.angle_gamma   90.00
#
_symmetry.space_group_name_H-M   'P 1'
#
loop_
_entity.id
_entity.type
_entity.pdbx_description
1 polymer ?
#
loop_
_entity_poly.entity_id
_entity_poly.type
_entity_poly.pdbx_seq_one_letter_code
_entity_poly.pdbx_strand_id
1 'polypeptide(L)'
;MRRADRLFQIIQVLRRASRPVTADAIAAELETSKRTIYRDIAALLGQRVPIRGEAGLGYVLDGGFDLPPLMLTSDEIEAAVLGAQWVAARGDPALGRAARDLTAKIAAIVPERLRTVVQEPSVATPPPWALKIETVDLARVRAWIHAGRKLRLFYADEQGRETTRVIWPCLFGYHEKARLLIAWCET
;
A
#
# COMPACT_ATOMS: atom_id res chain seq x y z
N MET A 1 -11.68 8.15 -26.29
CA MET A 1 -11.29 8.41 -24.87
C MET A 1 -11.12 9.91 -24.65
N ARG A 2 -11.67 10.49 -23.58
CA ARG A 2 -11.48 11.91 -23.25
C ARG A 2 -10.04 12.18 -22.83
N ARG A 3 -9.54 13.42 -23.04
CA ARG A 3 -8.15 13.76 -22.71
C ARG A 3 -7.82 13.55 -21.22
N ALA A 4 -8.72 13.95 -20.33
CA ALA A 4 -8.52 13.78 -18.87
C ALA A 4 -8.37 12.29 -18.47
N ASP A 5 -9.22 11.44 -19.01
CA ASP A 5 -9.16 9.98 -18.76
C ASP A 5 -7.81 9.40 -19.24
N ARG A 6 -7.33 9.87 -20.40
CA ARG A 6 -6.06 9.42 -20.95
C ARG A 6 -4.86 9.88 -20.12
N LEU A 7 -4.84 11.11 -19.64
CA LEU A 7 -3.79 11.61 -18.74
C LEU A 7 -3.72 10.75 -17.46
N PHE A 8 -4.87 10.44 -16.88
CA PHE A 8 -4.95 9.55 -15.73
C PHE A 8 -4.41 8.15 -16.04
N GLN A 9 -4.80 7.57 -17.17
CA GLN A 9 -4.33 6.25 -17.58
C GLN A 9 -2.81 6.21 -17.82
N ILE A 10 -2.21 7.28 -18.39
CA ILE A 10 -0.76 7.37 -18.52
C ILE A 10 -0.08 7.30 -17.16
N ILE A 11 -0.59 8.03 -16.14
CA ILE A 11 -0.07 7.95 -14.77
C ILE A 11 -0.18 6.52 -14.21
N GLN A 12 -1.29 5.82 -14.44
CA GLN A 12 -1.48 4.45 -13.98
C GLN A 12 -0.51 3.47 -14.66
N VAL A 13 -0.29 3.62 -15.96
CA VAL A 13 0.71 2.81 -16.70
C VAL A 13 2.10 2.99 -16.10
N LEU A 14 2.53 4.23 -15.90
CA LEU A 14 3.84 4.55 -15.33
C LEU A 14 3.98 4.07 -13.88
N ARG A 15 2.90 4.13 -13.09
CA ARG A 15 2.89 3.71 -11.68
C ARG A 15 3.10 2.21 -11.49
N ARG A 16 2.45 1.39 -12.30
CA ARG A 16 2.56 -0.09 -12.18
C ARG A 16 3.83 -0.64 -12.82
N ALA A 17 4.55 0.19 -13.57
CA ALA A 17 5.77 -0.23 -14.23
C ALA A 17 6.97 -0.18 -13.27
N SER A 18 7.72 -1.27 -13.21
CA SER A 18 8.98 -1.37 -12.47
C SER A 18 10.21 -0.90 -13.28
N ARG A 19 10.01 -0.56 -14.56
CA ARG A 19 11.05 -0.12 -15.51
C ARG A 19 10.52 1.03 -16.36
N PRO A 20 11.41 1.84 -16.99
CA PRO A 20 10.98 2.88 -17.91
C PRO A 20 10.06 2.34 -19.02
N VAL A 21 8.92 3.03 -19.25
CA VAL A 21 7.94 2.67 -20.28
C VAL A 21 8.09 3.62 -21.46
N THR A 22 8.26 3.09 -22.65
CA THR A 22 8.41 3.89 -23.87
C THR A 22 7.08 4.50 -24.28
N ALA A 23 7.13 5.65 -25.00
CA ALA A 23 5.92 6.25 -25.53
C ALA A 23 5.17 5.32 -26.52
N ASP A 24 5.90 4.43 -27.20
CA ASP A 24 5.29 3.42 -28.08
C ASP A 24 4.49 2.40 -27.29
N ALA A 25 5.03 1.91 -26.17
CA ALA A 25 4.33 0.96 -25.31
C ALA A 25 3.06 1.58 -24.70
N ILE A 26 3.15 2.83 -24.21
CA ILE A 26 1.98 3.57 -23.69
C ILE A 26 0.95 3.80 -24.82
N ALA A 27 1.39 4.17 -26.02
CA ALA A 27 0.52 4.40 -27.15
C ALA A 27 -0.24 3.13 -27.58
N ALA A 28 0.46 1.99 -27.61
CA ALA A 28 -0.14 0.71 -27.92
C ALA A 28 -1.17 0.29 -26.87
N GLU A 29 -0.87 0.45 -25.59
CA GLU A 29 -1.78 0.09 -24.49
C GLU A 29 -3.03 0.97 -24.44
N LEU A 30 -2.89 2.27 -24.73
CA LEU A 30 -3.99 3.23 -24.70
C LEU A 30 -4.67 3.43 -26.07
N GLU A 31 -4.31 2.61 -27.05
CA GLU A 31 -4.86 2.67 -28.41
C GLU A 31 -4.83 4.09 -29.00
N THR A 32 -3.70 4.78 -28.87
CA THR A 32 -3.53 6.17 -29.30
C THR A 32 -2.21 6.36 -30.05
N SER A 33 -1.98 7.56 -30.63
CA SER A 33 -0.75 7.83 -31.33
C SER A 33 0.39 8.22 -30.36
N LYS A 34 1.62 7.83 -30.69
CA LYS A 34 2.85 8.24 -30.00
C LYS A 34 2.97 9.75 -29.84
N ARG A 35 2.58 10.53 -30.87
CA ARG A 35 2.53 12.00 -30.83
C ARG A 35 1.60 12.52 -29.74
N THR A 36 0.45 11.84 -29.56
CA THR A 36 -0.50 12.19 -28.50
C THR A 36 0.10 11.93 -27.13
N ILE A 37 0.78 10.79 -26.94
CA ILE A 37 1.45 10.46 -25.67
C ILE A 37 2.52 11.50 -25.32
N TYR A 38 3.38 11.90 -26.23
CA TYR A 38 4.37 12.96 -25.97
C TYR A 38 3.73 14.27 -25.52
N ARG A 39 2.65 14.70 -26.19
CA ARG A 39 1.91 15.92 -25.82
C ARG A 39 1.27 15.79 -24.44
N ASP A 40 0.74 14.64 -24.11
CA ASP A 40 0.07 14.39 -22.83
C ASP A 40 1.09 14.27 -21.69
N ILE A 41 2.25 13.66 -21.92
CA ILE A 41 3.37 13.64 -20.95
C ILE A 41 3.88 15.06 -20.70
N ALA A 42 4.05 15.87 -21.75
CA ALA A 42 4.43 17.28 -21.60
C ALA A 42 3.41 18.08 -20.77
N ALA A 43 2.11 17.79 -20.95
CA ALA A 43 1.05 18.40 -20.14
C ALA A 43 1.12 17.95 -18.65
N LEU A 44 1.39 16.67 -18.39
CA LEU A 44 1.58 16.16 -17.03
C LEU A 44 2.79 16.78 -16.34
N LEU A 45 3.91 16.91 -17.05
CA LEU A 45 5.12 17.61 -16.57
C LEU A 45 4.82 19.08 -16.25
N GLY A 46 4.05 19.77 -17.10
CA GLY A 46 3.59 21.13 -16.86
C GLY A 46 2.70 21.27 -15.62
N GLN A 47 2.00 20.20 -15.22
CA GLN A 47 1.22 20.10 -13.99
C GLN A 47 2.04 19.62 -12.77
N ARG A 48 3.37 19.58 -12.90
CA ARG A 48 4.32 19.14 -11.87
C ARG A 48 4.16 17.67 -11.46
N VAL A 49 3.59 16.82 -12.32
CA VAL A 49 3.63 15.38 -12.11
C VAL A 49 5.09 14.93 -12.25
N PRO A 50 5.69 14.26 -11.26
CA PRO A 50 7.11 13.93 -11.26
C PRO A 50 7.41 12.74 -12.18
N ILE A 51 7.33 13.01 -13.48
CA ILE A 51 7.71 12.06 -14.52
C ILE A 51 9.16 12.36 -14.92
N ARG A 52 10.04 11.37 -14.90
CA ARG A 52 11.38 11.43 -15.46
C ARG A 52 11.47 10.57 -16.71
N GLY A 53 12.35 10.95 -17.63
CA GLY A 53 12.63 10.21 -18.84
C GLY A 53 12.66 11.08 -20.07
N GLU A 54 13.05 10.48 -21.18
CA GLU A 54 13.24 11.12 -22.47
C GLU A 54 12.60 10.31 -23.59
N ALA A 55 12.33 11.00 -24.71
CA ALA A 55 11.85 10.37 -25.91
C ALA A 55 12.86 9.32 -26.40
N GLY A 56 12.39 8.07 -26.59
CA GLY A 56 13.22 6.94 -27.01
C GLY A 56 13.72 6.08 -25.84
N LEU A 57 14.03 6.64 -24.68
CA LEU A 57 14.48 5.88 -23.50
C LEU A 57 13.33 5.36 -22.64
N GLY A 58 12.23 6.10 -22.63
CA GLY A 58 11.05 5.81 -21.83
C GLY A 58 10.89 6.74 -20.65
N TYR A 59 9.77 6.58 -19.95
CA TYR A 59 9.30 7.43 -18.87
C TYR A 59 9.07 6.63 -17.60
N VAL A 60 9.36 7.23 -16.46
CA VAL A 60 9.18 6.67 -15.11
C VAL A 60 8.47 7.71 -14.26
N LEU A 61 7.56 7.28 -13.42
CA LEU A 61 6.99 8.13 -12.37
C LEU A 61 7.87 8.02 -11.12
N ASP A 62 8.35 9.15 -10.60
CA ASP A 62 9.15 9.16 -9.37
C ASP A 62 8.35 8.69 -8.17
N GLY A 63 9.03 7.97 -7.28
CA GLY A 63 8.47 7.57 -6.00
C GLY A 63 8.19 8.78 -5.08
N GLY A 64 7.16 8.65 -4.24
CA GLY A 64 6.78 9.71 -3.29
C GLY A 64 5.78 10.73 -3.81
N PHE A 65 5.25 10.54 -5.02
CA PHE A 65 4.13 11.33 -5.50
C PHE A 65 2.87 10.99 -4.69
N ASP A 66 2.29 11.99 -4.05
CA ASP A 66 0.99 11.86 -3.40
C ASP A 66 -0.01 11.25 -4.38
N LEU A 67 -0.70 10.21 -3.95
CA LEU A 67 -1.64 9.49 -4.79
C LEU A 67 -2.59 10.49 -5.47
N PRO A 68 -2.64 10.54 -6.82
CA PRO A 68 -3.68 11.29 -7.50
C PRO A 68 -5.05 10.77 -7.05
N PRO A 69 -6.13 11.55 -7.25
CA PRO A 69 -7.45 11.10 -6.84
C PRO A 69 -7.71 9.68 -7.36
N LEU A 70 -7.80 8.73 -6.43
CA LEU A 70 -8.17 7.36 -6.74
C LEU A 70 -9.66 7.41 -7.13
N MET A 71 -9.95 7.10 -8.39
CA MET A 71 -11.34 6.89 -8.81
C MET A 71 -11.75 5.48 -8.36
N LEU A 72 -12.20 5.39 -7.13
CA LEU A 72 -12.66 4.12 -6.55
C LEU A 72 -14.12 3.90 -6.86
N THR A 73 -14.48 2.66 -7.20
CA THR A 73 -15.84 2.15 -7.22
C THR A 73 -16.37 1.98 -5.80
N SER A 74 -17.69 1.78 -5.66
CA SER A 74 -18.29 1.51 -4.35
C SER A 74 -17.68 0.27 -3.68
N ASP A 75 -17.47 -0.80 -4.44
CA ASP A 75 -16.91 -2.06 -3.93
C ASP A 75 -15.44 -1.89 -3.49
N GLU A 76 -14.65 -1.09 -4.23
CA GLU A 76 -13.26 -0.79 -3.86
C GLU A 76 -13.19 0.06 -2.59
N ILE A 77 -14.13 0.99 -2.39
CA ILE A 77 -14.24 1.77 -1.15
C ILE A 77 -14.61 0.83 0.01
N GLU A 78 -15.59 -0.04 -0.17
CA GLU A 78 -16.01 -1.00 0.87
C GLU A 78 -14.87 -1.94 1.25
N ALA A 79 -14.14 -2.49 0.27
CA ALA A 79 -12.97 -3.33 0.50
C ALA A 79 -11.85 -2.57 1.25
N ALA A 80 -11.58 -1.32 0.88
CA ALA A 80 -10.58 -0.49 1.56
C ALA A 80 -10.97 -0.20 3.02
N VAL A 81 -12.24 0.13 3.27
CA VAL A 81 -12.78 0.40 4.61
C VAL A 81 -12.75 -0.85 5.47
N LEU A 82 -13.18 -2.01 4.94
CA LEU A 82 -13.14 -3.30 5.64
C LEU A 82 -11.69 -3.66 6.01
N GLY A 83 -10.75 -3.53 5.08
CA GLY A 83 -9.34 -3.76 5.33
C GLY A 83 -8.76 -2.81 6.39
N ALA A 84 -9.11 -1.52 6.32
CA ALA A 84 -8.70 -0.53 7.31
C ALA A 84 -9.27 -0.84 8.70
N GLN A 85 -10.54 -1.22 8.83
CA GLN A 85 -11.14 -1.63 10.10
C GLN A 85 -10.43 -2.85 10.69
N TRP A 86 -10.13 -3.84 9.87
CA TRP A 86 -9.40 -5.03 10.30
C TRP A 86 -8.02 -4.65 10.85
N VAL A 87 -7.29 -3.79 10.15
CA VAL A 87 -5.97 -3.29 10.57
C VAL A 87 -6.08 -2.41 11.81
N ALA A 88 -7.10 -1.55 11.92
CA ALA A 88 -7.33 -0.69 13.08
C ALA A 88 -7.54 -1.49 14.37
N ALA A 89 -8.19 -2.66 14.25
CA ALA A 89 -8.49 -3.53 15.38
C ALA A 89 -7.33 -4.47 15.76
N ARG A 90 -6.47 -4.86 14.81
CA ARG A 90 -5.48 -5.93 14.98
C ARG A 90 -4.03 -5.50 14.75
N GLY A 91 -3.82 -4.37 14.09
CA GLY A 91 -2.50 -3.83 13.79
C GLY A 91 -1.78 -3.31 15.04
N ASP A 92 -0.49 -3.10 14.93
CA ASP A 92 0.26 -2.36 15.94
C ASP A 92 -0.30 -0.93 16.09
N PRO A 93 -0.01 -0.22 17.20
CA PRO A 93 -0.60 1.09 17.47
C PRO A 93 -0.37 2.12 16.36
N ALA A 94 0.77 2.08 15.67
CA ALA A 94 1.09 3.00 14.58
C ALA A 94 0.26 2.68 13.33
N LEU A 95 0.19 1.40 12.96
CA LEU A 95 -0.58 0.94 11.82
C LEU A 95 -2.09 1.09 12.07
N GLY A 96 -2.54 0.86 13.30
CA GLY A 96 -3.93 1.08 13.69
C GLY A 96 -4.36 2.55 13.60
N ARG A 97 -3.48 3.49 13.98
CA ARG A 97 -3.73 4.93 13.75
C ARG A 97 -3.81 5.24 12.26
N ALA A 98 -2.83 4.79 11.47
CA ALA A 98 -2.81 5.02 10.04
C ALA A 98 -4.07 4.48 9.33
N ALA A 99 -4.59 3.34 9.77
CA ALA A 99 -5.82 2.77 9.23
C ALA A 99 -7.06 3.65 9.54
N ARG A 100 -7.17 4.18 10.76
CA ARG A 100 -8.24 5.13 11.11
C ARG A 100 -8.13 6.44 10.31
N ASP A 101 -6.91 6.96 10.16
CA ASP A 101 -6.66 8.16 9.36
C ASP A 101 -7.02 7.94 7.88
N LEU A 102 -6.74 6.75 7.34
CA LEU A 102 -7.13 6.37 5.98
C LEU A 102 -8.66 6.38 5.84
N THR A 103 -9.39 5.74 6.77
CA THR A 103 -10.85 5.73 6.75
C THR A 103 -11.43 7.15 6.83
N ALA A 104 -10.88 8.01 7.68
CA ALA A 104 -11.30 9.40 7.79
C ALA A 104 -11.06 10.19 6.49
N LYS A 105 -9.91 9.98 5.83
CA LYS A 105 -9.62 10.61 4.54
C LYS A 105 -10.58 10.13 3.44
N ILE A 106 -10.88 8.84 3.39
CA ILE A 106 -11.87 8.30 2.44
C ILE A 106 -13.24 8.94 2.70
N ALA A 107 -13.69 8.98 3.96
CA ALA A 107 -14.98 9.58 4.32
C ALA A 107 -15.09 11.07 3.93
N ALA A 108 -13.97 11.81 3.97
CA ALA A 108 -13.95 13.23 3.64
C ALA A 108 -14.09 13.51 2.12
N ILE A 109 -13.69 12.58 1.26
CA ILE A 109 -13.63 12.80 -0.20
C ILE A 109 -14.73 12.06 -0.97
N VAL A 110 -15.36 11.05 -0.38
CA VAL A 110 -16.42 10.29 -1.05
C VAL A 110 -17.68 11.14 -1.23
N PRO A 111 -18.37 11.00 -2.37
CA PRO A 111 -19.67 11.61 -2.58
C PRO A 111 -20.68 11.21 -1.51
N GLU A 112 -21.66 12.09 -1.20
CA GLU A 112 -22.68 11.87 -0.17
C GLU A 112 -23.34 10.49 -0.24
N ARG A 113 -23.69 10.03 -1.45
CA ARG A 113 -24.30 8.72 -1.69
C ARG A 113 -23.46 7.51 -1.24
N LEU A 114 -22.12 7.69 -1.06
CA LEU A 114 -21.20 6.63 -0.63
C LEU A 114 -20.76 6.78 0.83
N ARG A 115 -21.17 7.84 1.52
CA ARG A 115 -20.82 8.04 2.93
C ARG A 115 -21.35 6.95 3.85
N THR A 116 -22.57 6.45 3.56
CA THR A 116 -23.15 5.31 4.28
C THR A 116 -22.26 4.06 4.20
N VAL A 117 -21.65 3.78 3.05
CA VAL A 117 -20.74 2.66 2.87
C VAL A 117 -19.49 2.77 3.78
N VAL A 118 -19.05 4.00 4.07
CA VAL A 118 -17.89 4.23 4.93
C VAL A 118 -18.27 4.27 6.40
N GLN A 119 -19.41 4.88 6.74
CA GLN A 119 -19.86 5.09 8.13
C GLN A 119 -20.58 3.88 8.72
N GLU A 120 -21.38 3.22 7.89
CA GLU A 120 -22.19 2.05 8.24
C GLU A 120 -21.98 0.94 7.19
N PRO A 121 -20.77 0.36 7.12
CA PRO A 121 -20.47 -0.63 6.11
C PRO A 121 -21.34 -1.88 6.30
N SER A 122 -21.82 -2.44 5.19
CA SER A 122 -22.61 -3.67 5.18
C SER A 122 -21.81 -4.90 5.60
N VAL A 123 -20.48 -4.80 5.55
CA VAL A 123 -19.55 -5.85 5.95
C VAL A 123 -18.63 -5.32 7.06
N ALA A 124 -18.54 -6.06 8.15
CA ALA A 124 -17.70 -5.71 9.29
C ALA A 124 -16.78 -6.85 9.68
N THR A 125 -15.64 -6.52 10.27
CA THR A 125 -14.75 -7.53 10.84
C THR A 125 -15.21 -7.88 12.26
N PRO A 126 -15.20 -9.17 12.65
CA PRO A 126 -15.47 -9.54 14.04
C PRO A 126 -14.42 -8.88 14.95
N PRO A 127 -14.78 -8.60 16.23
CA PRO A 127 -13.81 -8.09 17.19
C PRO A 127 -12.62 -9.05 17.30
N PRO A 128 -11.41 -8.54 17.55
CA PRO A 128 -10.26 -9.42 17.75
C PRO A 128 -10.51 -10.31 18.97
N TRP A 129 -10.24 -11.59 18.83
CA TRP A 129 -10.14 -12.48 19.98
C TRP A 129 -9.12 -11.90 20.95
N ALA A 130 -9.29 -12.13 22.25
CA ALA A 130 -8.33 -11.66 23.26
C ALA A 130 -6.91 -12.12 22.89
N LEU A 131 -6.14 -11.22 22.31
CA LEU A 131 -4.74 -11.45 21.97
C LEU A 131 -3.95 -11.39 23.28
N LYS A 132 -3.01 -12.31 23.46
CA LYS A 132 -2.04 -12.19 24.56
C LYS A 132 -1.39 -10.81 24.47
N ILE A 133 -1.11 -10.22 25.64
CA ILE A 133 -0.37 -8.95 25.72
C ILE A 133 0.94 -9.13 24.96
N GLU A 134 1.14 -8.28 23.97
CA GLU A 134 2.34 -8.32 23.14
C GLU A 134 3.52 -7.79 23.97
N THR A 135 4.54 -8.62 24.15
CA THR A 135 5.79 -8.25 24.85
C THR A 135 6.80 -7.62 23.90
N VAL A 136 6.49 -7.56 22.60
CA VAL A 136 7.38 -7.10 21.53
C VAL A 136 6.78 -5.87 20.84
N ASP A 137 7.61 -4.86 20.63
CA ASP A 137 7.22 -3.68 19.82
C ASP A 137 7.17 -4.06 18.34
N LEU A 138 5.96 -4.33 17.86
CA LEU A 138 5.71 -4.77 16.48
C LEU A 138 6.02 -3.66 15.45
N ALA A 139 5.81 -2.40 15.79
CA ALA A 139 6.15 -1.28 14.90
C ALA A 139 7.66 -1.24 14.65
N ARG A 140 8.45 -1.50 15.68
CA ARG A 140 9.91 -1.59 15.60
C ARG A 140 10.36 -2.80 14.80
N VAL A 141 9.74 -3.96 14.99
CA VAL A 141 10.05 -5.18 14.20
C VAL A 141 9.78 -4.91 12.71
N ARG A 142 8.65 -4.31 12.37
CA ARG A 142 8.31 -3.94 11.00
C ARG A 142 9.32 -2.95 10.40
N ALA A 143 9.76 -1.96 11.16
CA ALA A 143 10.80 -1.01 10.73
C ALA A 143 12.15 -1.73 10.45
N TRP A 144 12.51 -2.72 11.25
CA TRP A 144 13.73 -3.52 11.03
C TRP A 144 13.62 -4.43 9.81
N ILE A 145 12.45 -5.01 9.53
CA ILE A 145 12.21 -5.76 8.29
C ILE A 145 12.46 -4.85 7.09
N HIS A 146 11.86 -3.66 7.06
CA HIS A 146 12.07 -2.70 5.97
C HIS A 146 13.53 -2.24 5.83
N ALA A 147 14.24 -2.12 6.95
CA ALA A 147 15.65 -1.73 6.94
C ALA A 147 16.63 -2.90 6.72
N GLY A 148 16.15 -4.12 6.53
CA GLY A 148 16.98 -5.32 6.36
C GLY A 148 17.91 -5.57 7.55
N ARG A 149 17.46 -5.30 8.78
CA ARG A 149 18.30 -5.43 9.98
C ARG A 149 18.08 -6.77 10.67
N LYS A 150 19.18 -7.37 11.12
CA LYS A 150 19.14 -8.50 12.05
C LYS A 150 18.58 -8.05 13.41
N LEU A 151 17.96 -8.99 14.10
CA LEU A 151 17.60 -8.79 15.49
C LEU A 151 17.99 -9.99 16.35
N ARG A 152 18.32 -9.71 17.60
CA ARG A 152 18.52 -10.71 18.63
C ARG A 152 17.24 -10.80 19.43
N LEU A 153 16.71 -12.00 19.60
CA LEU A 153 15.52 -12.24 20.39
C LEU A 153 15.77 -13.35 21.45
N PHE A 154 15.06 -13.22 22.55
CA PHE A 154 14.89 -14.29 23.51
C PHE A 154 13.65 -15.07 23.11
N TYR A 155 13.82 -16.35 22.88
CA TYR A 155 12.78 -17.24 22.37
C TYR A 155 12.56 -18.39 23.36
N ALA A 156 11.32 -18.57 23.80
CA ALA A 156 10.90 -19.75 24.54
C ALA A 156 10.09 -20.65 23.59
N ASP A 157 10.44 -21.93 23.52
CA ASP A 157 9.68 -22.90 22.75
C ASP A 157 8.42 -23.39 23.51
N GLU A 158 7.64 -24.26 22.89
CA GLU A 158 6.41 -24.81 23.49
C GLU A 158 6.67 -25.60 24.75
N GLN A 159 7.87 -26.12 24.96
CA GLN A 159 8.32 -26.82 26.17
C GLN A 159 8.89 -25.88 27.24
N GLY A 160 8.88 -24.56 26.97
CA GLY A 160 9.42 -23.56 27.88
C GLY A 160 10.95 -23.43 27.87
N ARG A 161 11.65 -24.05 26.93
CA ARG A 161 13.11 -23.92 26.81
C ARG A 161 13.46 -22.56 26.22
N GLU A 162 14.23 -21.79 26.94
CA GLU A 162 14.66 -20.46 26.53
C GLU A 162 15.95 -20.52 25.72
N THR A 163 15.98 -19.79 24.62
CA THR A 163 17.15 -19.63 23.75
C THR A 163 17.30 -18.20 23.30
N THR A 164 18.55 -17.78 23.09
CA THR A 164 18.83 -16.50 22.41
C THR A 164 19.14 -16.80 20.95
N ARG A 165 18.44 -16.14 20.05
CA ARG A 165 18.60 -16.34 18.60
C ARG A 165 18.91 -15.04 17.90
N VAL A 166 19.74 -15.11 16.88
CA VAL A 166 19.94 -14.03 15.90
C VAL A 166 19.19 -14.39 14.64
N ILE A 167 18.29 -13.51 14.23
CA ILE A 167 17.43 -13.77 13.08
C ILE A 167 17.45 -12.60 12.10
N TRP A 168 17.18 -12.92 10.82
CA TRP A 168 16.82 -11.97 9.78
C TRP A 168 15.30 -12.00 9.61
N PRO A 169 14.58 -11.02 10.11
CA PRO A 169 13.14 -11.00 9.97
C PRO A 169 12.78 -10.67 8.51
N CYS A 170 11.93 -11.51 7.91
CA CYS A 170 11.51 -11.36 6.52
C CYS A 170 10.08 -10.85 6.41
N LEU A 171 9.19 -11.36 7.24
CA LEU A 171 7.76 -11.06 7.20
C LEU A 171 7.16 -11.12 8.60
N PHE A 172 6.31 -10.14 8.89
CA PHE A 172 5.47 -10.16 10.08
C PHE A 172 4.00 -10.39 9.66
N GLY A 173 3.40 -11.47 10.14
CA GLY A 173 2.05 -11.89 9.79
C GLY A 173 1.07 -11.74 10.95
N TYR A 174 -0.15 -11.35 10.60
CA TYR A 174 -1.30 -11.28 11.52
C TYR A 174 -2.18 -12.51 11.29
N HIS A 175 -2.16 -13.44 12.21
CA HIS A 175 -3.08 -14.57 12.25
C HIS A 175 -4.20 -14.30 13.26
N GLU A 176 -5.33 -14.99 13.14
CA GLU A 176 -6.50 -14.75 14.02
C GLU A 176 -6.16 -14.86 15.52
N LYS A 177 -5.37 -15.86 15.90
CA LYS A 177 -5.02 -16.18 17.29
C LYS A 177 -3.57 -15.89 17.65
N ALA A 178 -2.72 -15.51 16.69
CA ALA A 178 -1.29 -15.37 16.90
C ALA A 178 -0.68 -14.29 16.03
N ARG A 179 0.49 -13.83 16.42
CA ARG A 179 1.39 -13.06 15.59
C ARG A 179 2.49 -13.98 15.09
N LEU A 180 2.80 -13.91 13.81
CA LEU A 180 3.79 -14.77 13.18
C LEU A 180 4.97 -13.92 12.70
N LEU A 181 6.17 -14.28 13.09
CA LEU A 181 7.39 -13.71 12.57
C LEU A 181 8.11 -14.77 11.75
N ILE A 182 8.15 -14.57 10.43
CA ILE A 182 8.92 -15.41 9.52
C ILE A 182 10.30 -14.80 9.41
N ALA A 183 11.32 -15.60 9.71
CA ALA A 183 12.69 -15.15 9.74
C ALA A 183 13.65 -16.27 9.37
N TRP A 184 14.80 -15.90 8.83
CA TRP A 184 15.95 -16.78 8.72
C TRP A 184 16.70 -16.77 10.06
N CYS A 185 16.97 -17.95 10.64
CA CYS A 185 17.72 -18.10 11.89
C CYS A 185 19.18 -18.42 11.59
N GLU A 186 20.11 -17.73 12.22
CA GLU A 186 21.55 -17.98 12.07
C GLU A 186 22.08 -19.08 12.99
N THR A 187 21.25 -19.60 13.90
CA THR A 187 21.58 -20.66 14.86
C THR A 187 21.04 -21.99 14.40
#